data_5b648f89ad3b383bb933a1b60acdad0e
#
_entry.id   5b648f89ad3b383bb933a1b60acdad0e
#
_cell.length_a   1.000
_cell.length_b   1.000
_cell.length_c   1.000
_cell.angle_alpha   90.00
_cell.angle_beta   90.00
_cell.angle_gamma   90.00
#
_symmetry.space_group_name_H-M   'P 1'
#
loop_
_entity.id
_entity.type
_entity.pdbx_description
1 polymer ?
#
loop_
_entity_poly.entity_id
_entity_poly.type
_entity_poly.pdbx_seq_one_letter_code
_entity_poly.pdbx_strand_id
1 'polypeptide(L)'
;LYYWRSSPGSTASDISAKTYCIDAGIAALKAHYARCGVAVDDVSLIPGTPGYYKTDYTIDHPGRVSILIPTCDHIRDLETCVESIYARTTYPDFEIILIENNSKAPETFRAYERMQKEHPDTLKVVTWEGKGFNYSALNNFGEKFATGEYLLLLNNDTEVITAAWLEEMVMYAQQKRVGCVGAKLLYPDDTIQHAGVGFGIGGVAGHLHKYYPASSDGYMGRLNYVQDVYADTAACLLIRKEIYDEVGGLDESYAVAFNDVDFCVRV
;
A
#
# COMPACT_ATOMS: atom_id res chain seq x y z
N LEU A 1 33.66 -2.50 -21.21
CA LEU A 1 33.24 -1.09 -21.06
C LEU A 1 32.71 -0.61 -22.40
N TYR A 2 31.54 0.04 -22.38
CA TYR A 2 30.88 0.62 -23.56
C TYR A 2 30.77 2.13 -23.38
N TYR A 3 31.16 2.90 -24.40
CA TYR A 3 31.10 4.35 -24.40
C TYR A 3 30.03 4.81 -25.39
N TRP A 4 28.97 5.45 -24.91
CA TRP A 4 27.91 6.00 -25.74
C TRP A 4 28.27 7.42 -26.19
N ARG A 5 28.30 7.66 -27.51
CA ARG A 5 28.53 9.02 -28.04
C ARG A 5 27.27 9.85 -27.88
N SER A 6 27.30 10.88 -27.03
CA SER A 6 26.25 11.90 -26.97
C SER A 6 26.45 12.89 -28.12
N SER A 7 25.38 13.24 -28.82
CA SER A 7 25.37 14.25 -29.86
C SER A 7 24.19 15.20 -29.66
N PRO A 8 24.31 16.50 -30.07
CA PRO A 8 23.19 17.45 -30.04
C PRO A 8 21.99 16.89 -30.83
N GLY A 9 20.78 16.99 -30.23
CA GLY A 9 19.55 16.44 -30.82
C GLY A 9 19.36 14.92 -30.66
N SER A 10 20.21 14.25 -29.88
CA SER A 10 20.00 12.86 -29.48
C SER A 10 19.02 12.77 -28.32
N THR A 11 18.06 11.83 -28.38
CA THR A 11 17.15 11.52 -27.26
C THR A 11 17.87 11.02 -26.00
N ALA A 12 19.11 10.56 -26.13
CA ALA A 12 19.95 10.20 -24.99
C ALA A 12 20.44 11.44 -24.20
N SER A 13 20.47 12.62 -24.83
CA SER A 13 20.87 13.88 -24.20
C SER A 13 19.66 14.72 -23.80
N ASP A 14 18.58 14.66 -24.59
CA ASP A 14 17.35 15.43 -24.38
C ASP A 14 16.17 14.72 -25.03
N ILE A 15 15.25 14.22 -24.22
CA ILE A 15 14.06 13.52 -24.71
C ILE A 15 13.12 14.45 -25.49
N SER A 16 13.15 15.77 -25.20
CA SER A 16 12.34 16.77 -25.91
C SER A 16 12.75 16.91 -27.39
N ALA A 17 13.95 16.49 -27.74
CA ALA A 17 14.44 16.51 -29.13
C ALA A 17 13.62 15.60 -30.08
N LYS A 18 12.90 14.59 -29.52
CA LYS A 18 12.08 13.64 -30.28
C LYS A 18 10.83 13.24 -29.49
N THR A 19 9.89 14.16 -29.35
CA THR A 19 8.64 13.96 -28.57
C THR A 19 7.83 12.74 -29.04
N TYR A 20 7.89 12.38 -30.32
CA TYR A 20 7.23 11.18 -30.86
C TYR A 20 7.65 9.87 -30.18
N CYS A 21 8.81 9.83 -29.52
CA CYS A 21 9.27 8.64 -28.81
C CYS A 21 8.37 8.30 -27.60
N ILE A 22 7.81 9.33 -26.96
CA ILE A 22 6.87 9.15 -25.83
C ILE A 22 5.59 8.51 -26.34
N ASP A 23 5.00 9.08 -27.38
CA ASP A 23 3.76 8.56 -27.97
C ASP A 23 3.94 7.14 -28.53
N ALA A 24 5.08 6.88 -29.17
CA ALA A 24 5.43 5.55 -29.65
C ALA A 24 5.57 4.53 -28.49
N GLY A 25 6.15 4.94 -27.36
CA GLY A 25 6.24 4.11 -26.15
C GLY A 25 4.87 3.78 -25.57
N ILE A 26 4.00 4.77 -25.41
CA ILE A 26 2.61 4.60 -24.95
C ILE A 26 1.86 3.66 -25.92
N ALA A 27 1.93 3.89 -27.22
CA ALA A 27 1.27 3.06 -28.21
C ALA A 27 1.77 1.60 -28.20
N ALA A 28 3.08 1.41 -28.00
CA ALA A 28 3.67 0.08 -27.91
C ALA A 28 3.17 -0.68 -26.67
N LEU A 29 3.09 -0.02 -25.51
CA LEU A 29 2.56 -0.60 -24.28
C LEU A 29 1.07 -0.93 -24.41
N LYS A 30 0.24 0.00 -24.90
CA LYS A 30 -1.20 -0.24 -25.15
C LYS A 30 -1.41 -1.41 -26.11
N ALA A 31 -0.64 -1.49 -27.18
CA ALA A 31 -0.69 -2.61 -28.11
C ALA A 31 -0.22 -3.94 -27.49
N HIS A 32 0.75 -3.90 -26.59
CA HIS A 32 1.17 -5.09 -25.83
C HIS A 32 0.05 -5.59 -24.93
N TYR A 33 -0.55 -4.73 -24.11
CA TYR A 33 -1.66 -5.08 -23.21
C TYR A 33 -2.85 -5.67 -23.99
N ALA A 34 -3.21 -5.05 -25.13
CA ALA A 34 -4.27 -5.57 -25.99
C ALA A 34 -3.97 -7.00 -26.51
N ARG A 35 -2.72 -7.28 -26.91
CA ARG A 35 -2.31 -8.64 -27.33
C ARG A 35 -2.33 -9.66 -26.20
N CYS A 36 -2.06 -9.22 -24.97
CA CYS A 36 -2.06 -10.07 -23.78
C CYS A 36 -3.46 -10.21 -23.15
N GLY A 37 -4.47 -9.52 -23.69
CA GLY A 37 -5.83 -9.53 -23.10
C GLY A 37 -5.89 -8.84 -21.74
N VAL A 38 -4.99 -7.87 -21.47
CA VAL A 38 -4.97 -7.10 -20.23
C VAL A 38 -5.71 -5.79 -20.45
N ALA A 39 -6.77 -5.55 -19.66
CA ALA A 39 -7.52 -4.31 -19.70
C ALA A 39 -6.75 -3.20 -18.98
N VAL A 40 -6.65 -2.04 -19.63
CA VAL A 40 -6.00 -0.84 -19.11
C VAL A 40 -6.83 0.39 -19.42
N ASP A 41 -7.00 1.26 -18.44
CA ASP A 41 -7.73 2.53 -18.62
C ASP A 41 -6.81 3.57 -19.25
N ASP A 42 -5.55 3.64 -18.83
CA ASP A 42 -4.56 4.52 -19.42
C ASP A 42 -3.12 4.00 -19.32
N VAL A 43 -2.27 4.57 -20.17
CA VAL A 43 -0.81 4.46 -20.09
C VAL A 43 -0.25 5.86 -20.30
N SER A 44 0.46 6.38 -19.32
CA SER A 44 1.00 7.74 -19.32
C SER A 44 2.48 7.77 -18.99
N LEU A 45 3.16 8.85 -19.40
CA LEU A 45 4.54 9.10 -19.00
C LEU A 45 4.56 9.58 -17.53
N ILE A 46 5.44 9.02 -16.72
CA ILE A 46 5.65 9.53 -15.36
C ILE A 46 6.34 10.91 -15.45
N PRO A 47 5.75 11.95 -14.87
CA PRO A 47 6.31 13.31 -14.95
C PRO A 47 7.76 13.37 -14.46
N GLY A 48 8.62 14.05 -15.20
CA GLY A 48 10.04 14.23 -14.83
C GLY A 48 10.94 13.00 -15.06
N THR A 49 10.37 11.86 -15.46
CA THR A 49 11.13 10.60 -15.64
C THR A 49 11.03 10.08 -17.08
N PRO A 50 11.84 10.60 -18.00
CA PRO A 50 11.80 10.19 -19.39
C PRO A 50 11.99 8.68 -19.60
N GLY A 51 11.03 8.05 -20.32
CA GLY A 51 11.08 6.62 -20.61
C GLY A 51 10.48 5.72 -19.54
N TYR A 52 9.93 6.29 -18.45
CA TYR A 52 9.15 5.56 -17.45
C TYR A 52 7.67 5.83 -17.64
N TYR A 53 6.87 4.78 -17.62
CA TYR A 53 5.43 4.86 -17.89
C TYR A 53 4.65 4.29 -16.70
N LYS A 54 3.55 4.95 -16.35
CA LYS A 54 2.53 4.43 -15.46
C LYS A 54 1.46 3.75 -16.29
N THR A 55 0.98 2.62 -15.82
CA THR A 55 -0.19 1.94 -16.38
C THR A 55 -1.28 1.93 -15.35
N ASP A 56 -2.43 2.49 -15.69
CA ASP A 56 -3.66 2.40 -14.91
C ASP A 56 -4.44 1.19 -15.42
N TYR A 57 -4.39 0.08 -14.67
CA TYR A 57 -5.12 -1.13 -15.02
C TYR A 57 -6.59 -0.96 -14.68
N THR A 58 -7.47 -1.39 -15.59
CA THR A 58 -8.90 -1.42 -15.31
C THR A 58 -9.18 -2.30 -14.10
N ILE A 59 -9.97 -1.79 -13.15
CA ILE A 59 -10.43 -2.58 -12.01
C ILE A 59 -11.66 -3.37 -12.46
N ASP A 60 -11.46 -4.62 -12.84
CA ASP A 60 -12.54 -5.51 -13.28
C ASP A 60 -13.35 -6.08 -12.11
N HIS A 61 -12.73 -6.16 -10.94
CA HIS A 61 -13.30 -6.72 -9.71
C HIS A 61 -13.16 -5.73 -8.54
N PRO A 62 -14.02 -4.71 -8.48
CA PRO A 62 -14.02 -3.73 -7.40
C PRO A 62 -14.65 -4.34 -6.12
N GLY A 63 -13.98 -5.35 -5.54
CA GLY A 63 -14.43 -5.97 -4.30
C GLY A 63 -14.27 -5.04 -3.11
N ARG A 64 -15.07 -5.29 -2.04
CA ARG A 64 -14.98 -4.54 -0.80
C ARG A 64 -13.59 -4.68 -0.17
N VAL A 65 -13.06 -3.57 0.36
CA VAL A 65 -11.81 -3.54 1.15
C VAL A 65 -12.15 -3.47 2.64
N SER A 66 -11.72 -4.46 3.42
CA SER A 66 -11.77 -4.41 4.89
C SER A 66 -10.46 -3.89 5.45
N ILE A 67 -10.48 -2.71 6.04
CA ILE A 67 -9.32 -2.02 6.62
C ILE A 67 -9.22 -2.45 8.09
N LEU A 68 -8.17 -3.20 8.44
CA LEU A 68 -7.90 -3.70 9.78
C LEU A 68 -6.95 -2.75 10.49
N ILE A 69 -7.39 -2.14 11.59
CA ILE A 69 -6.61 -1.15 12.35
C ILE A 69 -6.49 -1.61 13.81
N PRO A 70 -5.40 -2.29 14.18
CA PRO A 70 -5.10 -2.54 15.60
C PRO A 70 -4.87 -1.22 16.34
N THR A 71 -5.49 -1.06 17.50
CA THR A 71 -5.40 0.18 18.26
C THR A 71 -5.43 -0.07 19.77
N CYS A 72 -4.69 0.76 20.51
CA CYS A 72 -4.67 0.77 21.97
C CYS A 72 -4.44 2.19 22.45
N ASP A 73 -5.45 2.82 23.03
CA ASP A 73 -5.38 4.24 23.42
C ASP A 73 -4.91 5.13 22.23
N HIS A 74 -4.00 6.11 22.41
CA HIS A 74 -3.48 6.97 21.32
C HIS A 74 -4.57 7.55 20.40
N ILE A 75 -5.65 8.00 21.02
CA ILE A 75 -6.89 8.36 20.31
C ILE A 75 -6.71 9.44 19.25
N ARG A 76 -5.77 10.38 19.44
CA ARG A 76 -5.54 11.46 18.46
C ARG A 76 -5.01 10.93 17.14
N ASP A 77 -4.09 9.97 17.20
CA ASP A 77 -3.53 9.35 16.00
C ASP A 77 -4.61 8.55 15.27
N LEU A 78 -5.41 7.78 16.02
CA LEU A 78 -6.52 7.02 15.48
C LEU A 78 -7.60 7.93 14.85
N GLU A 79 -7.97 9.03 15.49
CA GLU A 79 -8.91 10.01 14.93
C GLU A 79 -8.40 10.57 13.61
N THR A 80 -7.15 11.01 13.56
CA THR A 80 -6.52 11.50 12.31
C THR A 80 -6.55 10.44 11.21
N CYS A 81 -6.21 9.20 11.56
CA CYS A 81 -6.23 8.09 10.62
C CYS A 81 -7.64 7.87 10.05
N VAL A 82 -8.63 7.64 10.90
CA VAL A 82 -10.01 7.35 10.49
C VAL A 82 -10.64 8.52 9.73
N GLU A 83 -10.50 9.75 10.24
CA GLU A 83 -11.01 10.95 9.58
C GLU A 83 -10.39 11.14 8.18
N SER A 84 -9.09 10.92 8.04
CA SER A 84 -8.41 11.04 6.74
C SER A 84 -8.89 9.99 5.74
N ILE A 85 -9.18 8.77 6.19
CA ILE A 85 -9.74 7.70 5.34
C ILE A 85 -11.10 8.15 4.80
N TYR A 86 -12.03 8.56 5.65
CA TYR A 86 -13.37 8.98 5.20
C TYR A 86 -13.37 10.27 4.39
N ALA A 87 -12.50 11.22 4.73
CA ALA A 87 -12.46 12.51 4.05
C ALA A 87 -11.83 12.47 2.65
N ARG A 88 -10.89 11.54 2.42
CA ARG A 88 -10.07 11.57 1.21
C ARG A 88 -10.27 10.39 0.28
N THR A 89 -10.67 9.21 0.78
CA THR A 89 -10.77 7.99 -0.03
C THR A 89 -11.87 8.11 -1.08
N THR A 90 -11.52 7.87 -2.33
CA THR A 90 -12.45 7.87 -3.48
C THR A 90 -13.01 6.48 -3.79
N TYR A 91 -12.37 5.42 -3.31
CA TYR A 91 -12.84 4.04 -3.48
C TYR A 91 -14.20 3.83 -2.80
N PRO A 92 -15.23 3.35 -3.51
CA PRO A 92 -16.60 3.46 -3.03
C PRO A 92 -17.01 2.41 -1.99
N ASP A 93 -16.34 1.26 -1.93
CA ASP A 93 -16.75 0.13 -1.08
C ASP A 93 -15.63 -0.33 -0.15
N PHE A 94 -15.63 0.23 1.06
CA PHE A 94 -14.73 -0.20 2.13
C PHE A 94 -15.44 -0.23 3.49
N GLU A 95 -14.85 -0.96 4.41
CA GLU A 95 -15.21 -0.94 5.83
C GLU A 95 -13.95 -0.80 6.70
N ILE A 96 -14.09 -0.26 7.88
CA ILE A 96 -13.02 -0.14 8.88
C ILE A 96 -13.35 -1.06 10.05
N ILE A 97 -12.38 -1.87 10.45
CA ILE A 97 -12.45 -2.73 11.63
C ILE A 97 -11.38 -2.26 12.60
N LEU A 98 -11.79 -1.51 13.63
CA LEU A 98 -10.93 -1.14 14.73
C LEU A 98 -10.78 -2.33 15.67
N ILE A 99 -9.55 -2.79 15.85
CA ILE A 99 -9.23 -3.94 16.70
C ILE A 99 -8.71 -3.39 18.02
N GLU A 100 -9.60 -3.24 18.98
CA GLU A 100 -9.31 -2.73 20.31
C GLU A 100 -8.44 -3.72 21.08
N ASN A 101 -7.29 -3.23 21.59
CA ASN A 101 -6.29 -4.02 22.30
C ASN A 101 -6.02 -3.47 23.70
N ASN A 102 -6.88 -3.81 24.67
CA ASN A 102 -6.65 -3.52 26.08
C ASN A 102 -6.47 -2.02 26.44
N SER A 103 -7.16 -1.14 25.75
CA SER A 103 -7.21 0.29 26.07
C SER A 103 -7.71 0.53 27.50
N LYS A 104 -7.25 1.61 28.12
CA LYS A 104 -7.59 1.95 29.50
C LYS A 104 -8.19 3.34 29.64
N ALA A 105 -7.94 4.22 28.68
CA ALA A 105 -8.40 5.59 28.73
C ALA A 105 -9.90 5.68 28.40
N PRO A 106 -10.74 6.26 29.27
CA PRO A 106 -12.19 6.38 29.00
C PRO A 106 -12.51 7.19 27.75
N GLU A 107 -11.64 8.13 27.37
CA GLU A 107 -11.76 8.90 26.13
C GLU A 107 -11.67 8.04 24.88
N THR A 108 -10.89 6.98 24.90
CA THR A 108 -10.76 6.01 23.80
C THR A 108 -12.11 5.35 23.51
N PHE A 109 -12.79 4.84 24.53
CA PHE A 109 -14.09 4.20 24.36
C PHE A 109 -15.17 5.17 23.89
N ARG A 110 -15.16 6.42 24.43
CA ARG A 110 -16.07 7.46 23.93
C ARG A 110 -15.84 7.79 22.46
N ALA A 111 -14.60 7.79 22.01
CA ALA A 111 -14.28 8.02 20.62
C ALA A 111 -14.73 6.83 19.73
N TYR A 112 -14.58 5.60 20.18
CA TYR A 112 -15.10 4.43 19.47
C TYR A 112 -16.62 4.52 19.28
N GLU A 113 -17.36 4.84 20.35
CA GLU A 113 -18.82 5.01 20.28
C GLU A 113 -19.23 6.12 19.30
N ARG A 114 -18.49 7.23 19.30
CA ARG A 114 -18.73 8.35 18.37
C ARG A 114 -18.50 7.90 16.93
N MET A 115 -17.33 7.33 16.60
CA MET A 115 -16.98 6.87 15.26
C MET A 115 -17.99 5.84 14.73
N GLN A 116 -18.40 4.87 15.56
CA GLN A 116 -19.41 3.90 15.16
C GLN A 116 -20.79 4.54 14.90
N LYS A 117 -21.14 5.58 15.65
CA LYS A 117 -22.38 6.32 15.44
C LYS A 117 -22.34 7.19 14.17
N GLU A 118 -21.18 7.75 13.83
CA GLU A 118 -20.96 8.53 12.63
C GLU A 118 -20.92 7.65 11.37
N HIS A 119 -20.43 6.42 11.49
CA HIS A 119 -20.24 5.47 10.37
C HIS A 119 -20.83 4.08 10.68
N PRO A 120 -22.14 3.97 10.94
CA PRO A 120 -22.76 2.74 11.48
C PRO A 120 -22.66 1.53 10.53
N ASP A 121 -22.60 1.77 9.23
CA ASP A 121 -22.60 0.71 8.20
C ASP A 121 -21.19 0.30 7.76
N THR A 122 -20.19 1.13 8.07
CA THR A 122 -18.83 0.96 7.52
C THR A 122 -17.73 0.96 8.57
N LEU A 123 -18.03 1.21 9.85
CA LEU A 123 -17.07 1.13 10.93
C LEU A 123 -17.58 0.26 12.08
N LYS A 124 -16.78 -0.70 12.48
CA LYS A 124 -17.04 -1.52 13.67
C LYS A 124 -15.81 -1.62 14.56
N VAL A 125 -16.04 -1.75 15.85
CA VAL A 125 -15.01 -1.99 16.86
C VAL A 125 -15.16 -3.42 17.36
N VAL A 126 -14.06 -4.15 17.37
CA VAL A 126 -13.97 -5.51 17.89
C VAL A 126 -12.90 -5.58 18.97
N THR A 127 -13.22 -6.18 20.12
CA THR A 127 -12.29 -6.24 21.25
C THR A 127 -11.55 -7.57 21.26
N TRP A 128 -10.22 -7.50 21.20
CA TRP A 128 -9.37 -8.65 21.37
C TRP A 128 -9.11 -8.92 22.86
N GLU A 129 -9.45 -10.14 23.32
CA GLU A 129 -9.33 -10.53 24.74
C GLU A 129 -7.94 -11.07 25.11
N GLY A 130 -7.00 -11.07 24.18
CA GLY A 130 -5.63 -11.50 24.45
C GLY A 130 -4.89 -10.56 25.40
N LYS A 131 -3.70 -10.95 25.82
CA LYS A 131 -2.88 -10.16 26.74
C LYS A 131 -1.66 -9.58 26.06
N GLY A 132 -1.38 -8.30 26.36
CA GLY A 132 -0.22 -7.59 25.86
C GLY A 132 -0.42 -7.15 24.40
N PHE A 133 0.69 -7.06 23.65
CA PHE A 133 0.68 -6.66 22.25
C PHE A 133 1.22 -7.79 21.37
N ASN A 134 0.44 -8.18 20.39
CA ASN A 134 0.85 -9.10 19.34
C ASN A 134 0.16 -8.67 18.03
N TYR A 135 0.91 -7.99 17.17
CA TYR A 135 0.40 -7.45 15.91
C TYR A 135 -0.21 -8.54 15.02
N SER A 136 0.44 -9.69 14.94
CA SER A 136 -0.03 -10.82 14.14
C SER A 136 -1.37 -11.36 14.67
N ALA A 137 -1.46 -11.62 15.97
CA ALA A 137 -2.67 -12.12 16.59
C ALA A 137 -3.84 -11.13 16.49
N LEU A 138 -3.58 -9.84 16.62
CA LEU A 138 -4.58 -8.78 16.46
C LEU A 138 -5.17 -8.79 15.05
N ASN A 139 -4.32 -8.79 14.01
CA ASN A 139 -4.81 -8.81 12.63
C ASN A 139 -5.51 -10.13 12.27
N ASN A 140 -4.99 -11.30 12.71
CA ASN A 140 -5.66 -12.58 12.54
C ASN A 140 -7.03 -12.64 13.26
N PHE A 141 -7.16 -11.93 14.37
CA PHE A 141 -8.45 -11.79 15.05
C PHE A 141 -9.39 -10.88 14.29
N GLY A 142 -8.90 -9.70 13.83
CA GLY A 142 -9.69 -8.73 13.09
C GLY A 142 -10.20 -9.25 11.76
N GLU A 143 -9.40 -10.04 11.06
CA GLU A 143 -9.76 -10.69 9.80
C GLU A 143 -11.09 -11.47 9.89
N LYS A 144 -11.38 -12.13 11.00
CA LYS A 144 -12.61 -12.91 11.22
C LYS A 144 -13.89 -12.07 11.13
N PHE A 145 -13.78 -10.77 11.24
CA PHE A 145 -14.89 -9.82 11.15
C PHE A 145 -14.95 -9.12 9.79
N ALA A 146 -13.94 -9.35 8.93
CA ALA A 146 -13.87 -8.77 7.61
C ALA A 146 -14.89 -9.39 6.65
N THR A 147 -15.59 -8.53 5.91
CA THR A 147 -16.56 -8.96 4.89
C THR A 147 -16.05 -8.71 3.47
N GLY A 148 -14.91 -8.04 3.32
CA GLY A 148 -14.33 -7.67 2.04
C GLY A 148 -13.55 -8.80 1.38
N GLU A 149 -13.42 -8.71 0.06
CA GLU A 149 -12.56 -9.58 -0.74
C GLU A 149 -11.07 -9.22 -0.57
N TYR A 150 -10.81 -7.99 -0.17
CA TYR A 150 -9.46 -7.48 0.13
C TYR A 150 -9.35 -7.15 1.60
N LEU A 151 -8.22 -7.49 2.19
CA LEU A 151 -7.81 -7.06 3.51
C LEU A 151 -6.72 -6.00 3.38
N LEU A 152 -6.86 -4.89 4.08
CA LEU A 152 -5.83 -3.89 4.23
C LEU A 152 -5.38 -3.85 5.68
N LEU A 153 -4.16 -4.28 5.94
CA LEU A 153 -3.52 -4.09 7.24
C LEU A 153 -3.03 -2.64 7.30
N LEU A 154 -3.46 -1.89 8.31
CA LEU A 154 -3.14 -0.48 8.44
C LEU A 154 -2.81 -0.11 9.89
N ASN A 155 -1.72 0.60 10.09
CA ASN A 155 -1.40 1.17 11.40
C ASN A 155 -2.35 2.33 11.74
N ASN A 156 -2.63 2.51 13.03
CA ASN A 156 -3.51 3.56 13.54
C ASN A 156 -2.89 4.97 13.55
N ASP A 157 -1.61 5.10 13.24
CA ASP A 157 -0.82 6.35 13.20
C ASP A 157 -0.53 6.82 11.76
N THR A 158 -1.34 6.39 10.81
CA THR A 158 -1.23 6.76 9.40
C THR A 158 -2.23 7.85 9.01
N GLU A 159 -1.89 8.66 8.01
CA GLU A 159 -2.80 9.63 7.40
C GLU A 159 -2.84 9.45 5.89
N VAL A 160 -4.03 9.40 5.30
CA VAL A 160 -4.19 9.28 3.84
C VAL A 160 -3.81 10.59 3.16
N ILE A 161 -2.87 10.52 2.21
CA ILE A 161 -2.42 11.66 1.39
C ILE A 161 -3.11 11.65 0.02
N THR A 162 -3.08 10.51 -0.67
CA THR A 162 -3.57 10.35 -2.04
C THR A 162 -5.00 9.84 -2.04
N ALA A 163 -5.92 10.56 -2.67
CA ALA A 163 -7.34 10.21 -2.63
C ALA A 163 -7.65 8.84 -3.26
N ALA A 164 -7.00 8.51 -4.38
CA ALA A 164 -7.18 7.24 -5.10
C ALA A 164 -6.25 6.12 -4.58
N TRP A 165 -5.82 6.15 -3.33
CA TRP A 165 -4.86 5.18 -2.79
C TRP A 165 -5.36 3.73 -2.81
N LEU A 166 -6.65 3.49 -2.53
CA LEU A 166 -7.21 2.15 -2.57
C LEU A 166 -7.38 1.65 -4.01
N GLU A 167 -7.80 2.51 -4.93
CA GLU A 167 -7.84 2.19 -6.37
C GLU A 167 -6.45 1.80 -6.88
N GLU A 168 -5.43 2.58 -6.54
CA GLU A 168 -4.03 2.29 -6.88
C GLU A 168 -3.56 0.93 -6.33
N MET A 169 -3.99 0.54 -5.14
CA MET A 169 -3.63 -0.75 -4.56
C MET A 169 -4.46 -1.90 -5.14
N VAL A 170 -5.78 -1.72 -5.30
CA VAL A 170 -6.69 -2.77 -5.80
C VAL A 170 -6.40 -3.12 -7.25
N MET A 171 -6.07 -2.15 -8.12
CA MET A 171 -5.76 -2.44 -9.53
C MET A 171 -4.56 -3.38 -9.71
N TYR A 172 -3.64 -3.43 -8.76
CA TYR A 172 -2.56 -4.41 -8.73
C TYR A 172 -2.97 -5.69 -8.00
N ALA A 173 -3.60 -5.59 -6.83
CA ALA A 173 -3.96 -6.74 -6.00
C ALA A 173 -4.93 -7.71 -6.68
N GLN A 174 -5.83 -7.24 -7.57
CA GLN A 174 -6.74 -8.09 -8.34
C GLN A 174 -6.01 -9.05 -9.32
N GLN A 175 -4.76 -8.75 -9.66
CA GLN A 175 -3.98 -9.56 -10.60
C GLN A 175 -3.52 -10.86 -9.93
N LYS A 176 -3.81 -12.02 -10.53
CA LYS A 176 -3.49 -13.34 -9.95
C LYS A 176 -2.02 -13.54 -9.57
N ARG A 177 -1.11 -12.86 -10.29
CA ARG A 177 0.35 -12.94 -10.06
C ARG A 177 0.84 -12.07 -8.90
N VAL A 178 -0.01 -11.19 -8.37
CA VAL A 178 0.34 -10.27 -7.28
C VAL A 178 -0.14 -10.88 -5.97
N GLY A 179 0.76 -11.09 -5.04
CA GLY A 179 0.48 -11.60 -3.70
C GLY A 179 -0.12 -10.51 -2.81
N CYS A 180 0.66 -9.47 -2.55
CA CYS A 180 0.23 -8.31 -1.78
C CYS A 180 0.75 -7.01 -2.41
N VAL A 181 0.22 -5.88 -1.96
CA VAL A 181 0.58 -4.54 -2.43
C VAL A 181 0.84 -3.63 -1.24
N GLY A 182 2.05 -3.09 -1.14
CA GLY A 182 2.41 -2.08 -0.13
C GLY A 182 2.33 -0.66 -0.67
N ALA A 183 2.10 0.29 0.21
CA ALA A 183 2.12 1.70 -0.12
C ALA A 183 3.51 2.32 0.13
N LYS A 184 3.88 3.33 -0.67
CA LYS A 184 4.98 4.23 -0.33
C LYS A 184 4.54 5.09 0.86
N LEU A 185 5.27 5.01 1.97
CA LEU A 185 4.96 5.72 3.20
C LEU A 185 5.98 6.82 3.47
N LEU A 186 5.50 7.95 3.98
CA LEU A 186 6.30 9.12 4.33
C LEU A 186 6.25 9.36 5.84
N TYR A 187 7.32 9.90 6.38
CA TYR A 187 7.34 10.52 7.69
C TYR A 187 6.74 11.93 7.63
N PRO A 188 6.31 12.53 8.76
CA PRO A 188 5.76 13.88 8.79
C PRO A 188 6.70 14.99 8.30
N ASP A 189 7.99 14.72 8.18
CA ASP A 189 9.02 15.62 7.66
C ASP A 189 9.27 15.48 6.15
N ASP A 190 8.35 14.82 5.43
CA ASP A 190 8.46 14.51 4.00
C ASP A 190 9.70 13.65 3.62
N THR A 191 10.19 12.85 4.55
CA THR A 191 11.16 11.81 4.22
C THR A 191 10.46 10.44 4.08
N ILE A 192 11.10 9.53 3.32
CA ILE A 192 10.55 8.19 3.07
C ILE A 192 10.68 7.34 4.33
N GLN A 193 9.56 6.79 4.81
CA GLN A 193 9.53 5.75 5.81
C GLN A 193 9.69 4.37 5.15
N HIS A 194 8.94 4.12 4.07
CA HIS A 194 8.89 2.84 3.37
C HIS A 194 8.69 3.01 1.86
N ALA A 195 9.44 2.23 1.09
CA ALA A 195 9.30 2.06 -0.35
C ALA A 195 9.78 0.66 -0.76
N GLY A 196 9.25 -0.36 -0.08
CA GLY A 196 9.65 -1.76 -0.20
C GLY A 196 10.72 -2.18 0.81
N VAL A 197 10.88 -3.49 0.97
CA VAL A 197 11.87 -4.12 1.84
C VAL A 197 12.93 -4.85 1.01
N GLY A 198 14.19 -4.65 1.36
CA GLY A 198 15.34 -5.39 0.81
C GLY A 198 15.91 -6.36 1.83
N PHE A 199 16.22 -7.59 1.38
CA PHE A 199 16.89 -8.57 2.22
C PHE A 199 18.40 -8.27 2.35
N GLY A 200 18.98 -8.61 3.51
CA GLY A 200 20.38 -8.35 3.84
C GLY A 200 20.64 -6.97 4.43
N ILE A 201 19.71 -6.04 4.37
CA ILE A 201 19.82 -4.72 5.01
C ILE A 201 19.76 -4.91 6.53
N GLY A 202 20.73 -4.36 7.25
CA GLY A 202 20.83 -4.52 8.71
C GLY A 202 21.06 -5.96 9.18
N GLY A 203 21.47 -6.85 8.27
CA GLY A 203 21.76 -8.26 8.55
C GLY A 203 20.58 -9.22 8.30
N VAL A 204 19.36 -8.75 8.21
CA VAL A 204 18.14 -9.54 7.94
C VAL A 204 17.34 -8.93 6.80
N ALA A 205 16.61 -7.86 7.05
CA ALA A 205 15.80 -7.13 6.11
C ALA A 205 15.59 -5.68 6.60
N GLY A 206 15.40 -4.75 5.68
CA GLY A 206 15.16 -3.36 6.03
C GLY A 206 14.51 -2.58 4.91
N HIS A 207 13.96 -1.42 5.26
CA HIS A 207 13.28 -0.54 4.32
C HIS A 207 14.25 0.06 3.31
N LEU A 208 13.87 -0.02 2.04
CA LEU A 208 14.57 0.64 0.93
C LEU A 208 14.37 2.15 1.01
N HIS A 209 15.40 2.91 0.65
CA HIS A 209 15.38 4.39 0.55
C HIS A 209 14.91 5.11 1.82
N LYS A 210 14.94 4.46 3.00
CA LYS A 210 14.51 5.08 4.27
C LYS A 210 15.26 6.39 4.51
N TYR A 211 14.54 7.42 4.93
CA TYR A 211 15.02 8.79 5.16
C TYR A 211 15.47 9.57 3.89
N TYR A 212 15.25 9.05 2.69
CA TYR A 212 15.41 9.86 1.48
C TYR A 212 14.28 10.89 1.41
N PRO A 213 14.52 12.09 0.85
CA PRO A 213 13.44 13.05 0.60
C PRO A 213 12.34 12.40 -0.26
N ALA A 214 11.07 12.74 0.00
CA ALA A 214 9.94 12.25 -0.79
C ALA A 214 10.06 12.60 -2.29
N SER A 215 10.74 13.72 -2.61
CA SER A 215 11.01 14.19 -3.96
C SER A 215 12.20 13.49 -4.65
N SER A 216 12.89 12.56 -3.98
CA SER A 216 13.99 11.82 -4.58
C SER A 216 13.50 10.82 -5.61
N ASP A 217 14.21 10.71 -6.72
CA ASP A 217 13.96 9.64 -7.71
C ASP A 217 14.41 8.26 -7.22
N GLY A 218 15.26 8.21 -6.21
CA GLY A 218 15.88 6.97 -5.72
C GLY A 218 16.88 6.39 -6.72
N TYR A 219 17.38 5.19 -6.39
CA TYR A 219 18.30 4.49 -7.28
C TYR A 219 17.58 4.10 -8.59
N MET A 220 18.05 4.60 -9.71
CA MET A 220 17.49 4.37 -11.06
C MET A 220 15.99 4.70 -11.18
N GLY A 221 15.52 5.75 -10.51
CA GLY A 221 14.13 6.19 -10.58
C GLY A 221 13.12 5.33 -9.80
N ARG A 222 13.59 4.39 -8.97
CA ARG A 222 12.73 3.40 -8.28
C ARG A 222 11.68 3.99 -7.34
N LEU A 223 11.81 5.25 -6.96
CA LEU A 223 10.81 5.92 -6.12
C LEU A 223 9.65 6.52 -6.92
N ASN A 224 9.71 6.47 -8.27
CA ASN A 224 8.73 7.09 -9.15
C ASN A 224 7.79 6.08 -9.83
N TYR A 225 8.05 4.77 -9.75
CA TYR A 225 7.21 3.75 -10.39
C TYR A 225 6.95 2.56 -9.47
N VAL A 226 5.85 1.86 -9.75
CA VAL A 226 5.51 0.62 -9.04
C VAL A 226 6.46 -0.49 -9.47
N GLN A 227 6.94 -1.27 -8.51
CA GLN A 227 7.95 -2.31 -8.74
C GLN A 227 7.67 -3.53 -7.86
N ASP A 228 8.14 -4.68 -8.30
CA ASP A 228 8.17 -5.87 -7.48
C ASP A 228 9.28 -5.73 -6.42
N VAL A 229 8.94 -6.04 -5.18
CA VAL A 229 9.85 -6.04 -4.03
C VAL A 229 9.77 -7.37 -3.29
N TYR A 230 10.73 -7.66 -2.43
CA TYR A 230 10.76 -8.92 -1.67
C TYR A 230 9.71 -8.96 -0.56
N ALA A 231 9.41 -7.82 0.02
CA ALA A 231 8.37 -7.67 1.03
C ALA A 231 7.98 -6.20 1.17
N ASP A 232 6.80 -5.97 1.73
CA ASP A 232 6.28 -4.67 2.12
C ASP A 232 5.94 -4.65 3.61
N THR A 233 5.80 -3.46 4.18
CA THR A 233 5.43 -3.33 5.59
C THR A 233 3.93 -3.39 5.79
N ALA A 234 3.51 -4.10 6.82
CA ALA A 234 2.10 -4.14 7.22
C ALA A 234 1.59 -2.83 7.86
N ALA A 235 2.40 -1.78 7.89
CA ALA A 235 1.92 -0.45 8.21
C ALA A 235 0.87 0.07 7.20
N CYS A 236 0.95 -0.40 5.93
CA CYS A 236 -0.10 -0.28 4.91
C CYS A 236 0.09 -1.36 3.84
N LEU A 237 -0.61 -2.49 3.97
CA LEU A 237 -0.45 -3.67 3.13
C LEU A 237 -1.82 -4.23 2.71
N LEU A 238 -2.10 -4.21 1.42
CA LEU A 238 -3.32 -4.79 0.83
C LEU A 238 -3.04 -6.20 0.30
N ILE A 239 -3.98 -7.11 0.56
CA ILE A 239 -3.93 -8.49 0.09
C ILE A 239 -5.35 -8.99 -0.23
N ARG A 240 -5.49 -9.90 -1.20
CA ARG A 240 -6.75 -10.65 -1.35
C ARG A 240 -6.97 -11.53 -0.12
N LYS A 241 -8.21 -11.51 0.41
CA LYS A 241 -8.57 -12.32 1.58
C LYS A 241 -8.31 -13.81 1.36
N GLU A 242 -8.59 -14.32 0.15
CA GLU A 242 -8.33 -15.72 -0.22
C GLU A 242 -6.85 -16.13 -0.03
N ILE A 243 -5.90 -15.25 -0.35
CA ILE A 243 -4.47 -15.51 -0.17
C ILE A 243 -4.10 -15.45 1.32
N TYR A 244 -4.65 -14.47 2.05
CA TYR A 244 -4.44 -14.38 3.50
C TYR A 244 -4.86 -15.67 4.20
N ASP A 245 -6.02 -16.22 3.84
CA ASP A 245 -6.56 -17.46 4.37
C ASP A 245 -5.72 -18.68 3.93
N GLU A 246 -5.29 -18.72 2.66
CA GLU A 246 -4.47 -19.82 2.12
C GLU A 246 -3.14 -19.97 2.85
N VAL A 247 -2.47 -18.86 3.17
CA VAL A 247 -1.20 -18.89 3.91
C VAL A 247 -1.38 -19.00 5.42
N GLY A 248 -2.63 -18.99 5.92
CA GLY A 248 -2.96 -19.11 7.34
C GLY A 248 -2.75 -17.82 8.16
N GLY A 249 -2.80 -16.65 7.51
CA GLY A 249 -2.62 -15.37 8.15
C GLY A 249 -1.17 -15.06 8.55
N LEU A 250 -1.00 -14.11 9.45
CA LEU A 250 0.29 -13.75 10.04
C LEU A 250 0.74 -14.80 11.07
N ASP A 251 2.03 -15.11 11.13
CA ASP A 251 2.59 -16.00 12.17
C ASP A 251 2.64 -15.27 13.50
N GLU A 252 1.85 -15.74 14.47
CA GLU A 252 1.69 -15.14 15.80
C GLU A 252 2.97 -15.26 16.66
N SER A 253 3.95 -16.08 16.26
CA SER A 253 5.25 -16.13 16.93
C SER A 253 6.05 -14.84 16.69
N TYR A 254 5.77 -14.10 15.61
CA TYR A 254 6.31 -12.76 15.34
C TYR A 254 5.38 -11.68 15.86
N ALA A 255 5.46 -11.39 17.16
CA ALA A 255 4.52 -10.48 17.82
C ALA A 255 4.68 -9.00 17.42
N VAL A 256 5.89 -8.54 17.06
CA VAL A 256 6.21 -7.12 16.88
C VAL A 256 6.91 -6.81 15.57
N ALA A 257 7.92 -7.55 15.19
CA ALA A 257 8.78 -7.25 14.05
C ALA A 257 8.94 -8.46 13.12
N PHE A 258 9.19 -8.20 11.84
CA PHE A 258 9.36 -9.19 10.78
C PHE A 258 8.14 -10.08 10.50
N ASN A 259 7.01 -9.83 11.13
CA ASN A 259 5.74 -10.50 10.83
C ASN A 259 5.28 -10.22 9.39
N ASP A 260 5.43 -9.00 8.93
CA ASP A 260 5.17 -8.56 7.57
C ASP A 260 6.15 -9.18 6.56
N VAL A 261 7.43 -9.23 6.89
CA VAL A 261 8.47 -9.84 6.04
C VAL A 261 8.23 -11.34 5.90
N ASP A 262 8.01 -12.06 7.02
CA ASP A 262 7.64 -13.47 7.00
C ASP A 262 6.38 -13.73 6.16
N PHE A 263 5.36 -12.90 6.38
CA PHE A 263 4.10 -13.02 5.65
C PHE A 263 4.28 -12.83 4.14
N CYS A 264 4.98 -11.78 3.71
CA CYS A 264 5.25 -11.55 2.28
C CYS A 264 6.06 -12.67 1.62
N VAL A 265 6.94 -13.35 2.38
CA VAL A 265 7.72 -14.50 1.85
C VAL A 265 6.86 -15.74 1.69
N ARG A 266 5.80 -15.91 2.51
CA ARG A 266 4.87 -17.05 2.40
C ARG A 266 3.82 -16.85 1.32
N VAL A 267 3.51 -15.62 1.00
CA VAL A 267 2.61 -15.21 -0.09
C VAL A 267 3.27 -15.34 -1.43
#